data_76154e77293f769fd48606b0c1eb0c7c
#
_entry.id   76154e77293f769fd48606b0c1eb0c7c
#
_cell.length_a   1.000
_cell.length_b   1.000
_cell.length_c   1.000
_cell.angle_alpha   90.00
_cell.angle_beta   90.00
_cell.angle_gamma   90.00
#
_symmetry.space_group_name_H-M   'P 1'
#
loop_
_entity.id
_entity.type
_entity.pdbx_description
1 polymer ?
#
loop_
_entity_poly.entity_id
_entity_poly.type
_entity_poly.pdbx_seq_one_letter_code
_entity_poly.pdbx_strand_id
1 'polypeptide(L)'
;GTEEGLGCIYILENTQTHERCSVKQLAKQVEQEYVIPTVCNLWADADLLEREVYDFFGIKFLGHPDMRRLFLRNDFVGYPLRKDYDMDPAKNMYTTEDDIEVDTTTEWNLNADGQLTATTHQLFTNDQFVVNIGPQHPSTHGVLRLQTVLDGEKVEHIYPHLGYIHRGIEKMCESYTYPQTLALTDRMNYLSAMMHRHALVGVIEEAMGIELSERILYIRTIMDELQRIDNHLLYTSCCAQDLGALTAMLYGMRDREHVLNVMEETTGGRLIQNYYRIGGLQDDIDPNFVENTKKLCKYLRPMI
;
A
#
# COMPACT_ATOMS: atom_id res chain seq x y z
N GLY A 1 -16.05 9.67 5.69
CA GLY A 1 -17.17 10.61 5.84
C GLY A 1 -17.12 11.28 7.19
N THR A 2 -17.51 12.49 7.22
CA THR A 2 -17.69 13.30 8.42
C THR A 2 -19.17 13.58 8.63
N GLU A 3 -19.56 14.24 9.74
CA GLU A 3 -20.93 14.76 9.91
C GLU A 3 -21.36 15.70 8.77
N GLU A 4 -20.38 16.29 8.07
CA GLU A 4 -20.59 17.16 6.89
C GLU A 4 -20.84 16.38 5.58
N GLY A 5 -20.61 15.06 5.55
CA GLY A 5 -20.82 14.20 4.38
C GLY A 5 -19.56 13.47 3.90
N LEU A 6 -19.64 12.92 2.69
CA LEU A 6 -18.48 12.30 2.02
C LEU A 6 -17.64 13.35 1.30
N GLY A 7 -16.32 13.12 1.22
CA GLY A 7 -15.42 14.01 0.53
C GLY A 7 -14.00 13.46 0.50
N CYS A 8 -13.09 14.17 -0.17
CA CYS A 8 -11.67 13.86 -0.26
C CYS A 8 -10.83 14.94 0.41
N ILE A 9 -9.69 14.54 0.92
CA ILE A 9 -8.63 15.45 1.38
C ILE A 9 -7.41 15.19 0.51
N TYR A 10 -7.03 16.20 -0.26
CA TYR A 10 -5.79 16.18 -1.03
C TYR A 10 -4.66 16.75 -0.18
N ILE A 11 -3.62 15.98 0.01
CA ILE A 11 -2.41 16.42 0.72
C ILE A 11 -1.35 16.70 -0.35
N LEU A 12 -0.98 17.96 -0.47
CA LEU A 12 0.00 18.43 -1.43
C LEU A 12 1.30 18.78 -0.72
N GLU A 13 2.41 18.38 -1.30
CA GLU A 13 3.75 18.70 -0.79
C GLU A 13 4.56 19.40 -1.86
N ASN A 14 5.17 20.52 -1.50
CA ASN A 14 6.16 21.16 -2.34
C ASN A 14 7.47 20.38 -2.24
N THR A 15 7.91 19.77 -3.34
CA THR A 15 9.10 18.92 -3.38
C THR A 15 10.42 19.65 -3.14
N GLN A 16 10.43 20.99 -3.19
CA GLN A 16 11.62 21.81 -2.94
C GLN A 16 11.67 22.35 -1.51
N THR A 17 10.53 22.83 -1.00
CA THR A 17 10.46 23.45 0.34
C THR A 17 9.98 22.49 1.42
N HIS A 18 9.45 21.32 1.02
CA HIS A 18 8.79 20.33 1.89
C HIS A 18 7.59 20.90 2.67
N GLU A 19 7.08 22.05 2.25
CA GLU A 19 5.84 22.59 2.80
C GLU A 19 4.66 21.74 2.35
N ARG A 20 3.77 21.46 3.30
CA ARG A 20 2.56 20.66 3.06
C ARG A 20 1.32 21.52 3.22
N CYS A 21 0.37 21.33 2.35
CA CYS A 21 -0.97 21.87 2.52
C CYS A 21 -2.02 20.78 2.27
N SER A 22 -3.17 20.91 2.92
CA SER A 22 -4.30 20.02 2.71
C SER A 22 -5.49 20.79 2.14
N VAL A 23 -6.11 20.23 1.10
CA VAL A 23 -7.33 20.77 0.49
C VAL A 23 -8.45 19.77 0.73
N LYS A 24 -9.45 20.16 1.50
CA LYS A 24 -10.66 19.35 1.73
C LYS A 24 -11.72 19.74 0.69
N GLN A 25 -12.23 18.74 -0.02
CA GLN A 25 -13.34 18.92 -0.95
C GLN A 25 -14.47 17.96 -0.58
N LEU A 26 -15.64 18.52 -0.33
CA LEU A 26 -16.85 17.73 -0.10
C LEU A 26 -17.45 17.30 -1.44
N ALA A 27 -17.93 16.06 -1.50
CA ALA A 27 -18.61 15.55 -2.66
C ALA A 27 -20.00 16.16 -2.78
N LYS A 28 -20.35 16.55 -4.02
CA LYS A 28 -21.70 16.97 -4.34
C LYS A 28 -22.56 15.71 -4.54
N GLN A 29 -23.74 15.68 -3.95
CA GLN A 29 -24.71 14.64 -4.26
C GLN A 29 -25.50 15.02 -5.51
N VAL A 30 -25.43 14.16 -6.52
CA VAL A 30 -26.21 14.27 -7.76
C VAL A 30 -27.02 12.98 -7.88
N GLU A 31 -28.35 13.11 -7.90
CA GLU A 31 -29.23 11.95 -7.80
C GLU A 31 -28.96 11.15 -6.51
N GLN A 32 -28.46 9.93 -6.62
CA GLN A 32 -28.09 9.09 -5.48
C GLN A 32 -26.57 8.87 -5.37
N GLU A 33 -25.78 9.56 -6.21
CA GLU A 33 -24.34 9.39 -6.34
C GLU A 33 -23.58 10.59 -5.77
N TYR A 34 -22.38 10.33 -5.26
CA TYR A 34 -21.46 11.35 -4.78
C TYR A 34 -20.41 11.63 -5.85
N VAL A 35 -20.24 12.90 -6.21
CA VAL A 35 -19.33 13.30 -7.29
C VAL A 35 -18.35 14.40 -6.87
N ILE A 36 -17.12 14.32 -7.38
CA ILE A 36 -16.06 15.32 -7.25
C ILE A 36 -15.39 15.49 -8.61
N PRO A 37 -14.99 16.69 -9.05
CA PRO A 37 -14.16 16.85 -10.23
C PRO A 37 -12.80 16.15 -10.04
N THR A 38 -12.30 15.45 -11.07
CA THR A 38 -10.97 14.84 -11.04
C THR A 38 -9.85 15.88 -11.03
N VAL A 39 -8.72 15.54 -10.42
CA VAL A 39 -7.47 16.32 -10.51
C VAL A 39 -6.38 15.61 -11.32
N CYS A 40 -6.70 14.49 -12.00
CA CYS A 40 -5.76 13.75 -12.84
C CYS A 40 -5.13 14.62 -13.95
N ASN A 41 -5.83 15.66 -14.42
CA ASN A 41 -5.31 16.61 -15.38
C ASN A 41 -4.16 17.49 -14.82
N LEU A 42 -4.05 17.59 -13.50
CA LEU A 42 -3.02 18.36 -12.81
C LEU A 42 -1.89 17.44 -12.30
N TRP A 43 -2.26 16.27 -11.79
CA TRP A 43 -1.34 15.30 -11.20
C TRP A 43 -1.69 13.89 -11.69
N ALA A 44 -0.78 13.27 -12.43
CA ALA A 44 -0.97 11.92 -12.95
C ALA A 44 -1.12 10.87 -11.83
N ASP A 45 -0.46 11.06 -10.69
CA ASP A 45 -0.55 10.17 -9.53
C ASP A 45 -1.97 10.12 -8.92
N ALA A 46 -2.80 11.13 -9.20
CA ALA A 46 -4.19 11.15 -8.74
C ALA A 46 -5.04 10.03 -9.36
N ASP A 47 -4.67 9.50 -10.53
CA ASP A 47 -5.42 8.44 -11.20
C ASP A 47 -5.70 7.26 -10.26
N LEU A 48 -4.67 6.60 -9.76
CA LEU A 48 -4.83 5.43 -8.89
C LEU A 48 -5.43 5.80 -7.53
N LEU A 49 -5.10 6.97 -6.97
CA LEU A 49 -5.62 7.42 -5.68
C LEU A 49 -7.13 7.75 -5.75
N GLU A 50 -7.59 8.37 -6.82
CA GLU A 50 -9.02 8.65 -7.02
C GLU A 50 -9.80 7.36 -7.27
N ARG A 51 -9.23 6.40 -8.00
CA ARG A 51 -9.81 5.07 -8.17
C ARG A 51 -9.92 4.30 -6.85
N GLU A 52 -8.92 4.41 -5.96
CA GLU A 52 -9.00 3.83 -4.61
C GLU A 52 -10.15 4.43 -3.81
N VAL A 53 -10.31 5.75 -3.83
CA VAL A 53 -11.43 6.43 -3.15
C VAL A 53 -12.77 6.01 -3.75
N TYR A 54 -12.87 5.92 -5.08
CA TYR A 54 -14.08 5.38 -5.72
C TYR A 54 -14.35 3.95 -5.26
N ASP A 55 -13.33 3.09 -5.28
CA ASP A 55 -13.47 1.67 -4.99
C ASP A 55 -13.99 1.39 -3.58
N PHE A 56 -13.53 2.15 -2.59
CA PHE A 56 -13.88 1.94 -1.19
C PHE A 56 -15.01 2.81 -0.66
N PHE A 57 -15.27 3.99 -1.25
CA PHE A 57 -16.25 4.95 -0.75
C PHE A 57 -17.35 5.29 -1.76
N GLY A 58 -17.21 4.95 -3.05
CA GLY A 58 -18.20 5.20 -4.08
C GLY A 58 -18.30 6.66 -4.52
N ILE A 59 -17.23 7.43 -4.37
CA ILE A 59 -17.18 8.80 -4.90
C ILE A 59 -16.73 8.73 -6.35
N LYS A 60 -17.56 9.21 -7.27
CA LYS A 60 -17.24 9.27 -8.69
C LYS A 60 -16.48 10.55 -9.04
N PHE A 61 -15.36 10.42 -9.71
CA PHE A 61 -14.56 11.56 -10.14
C PHE A 61 -14.91 11.96 -11.56
N LEU A 62 -15.47 13.17 -11.72
CA LEU A 62 -15.93 13.69 -13.01
C LEU A 62 -14.76 14.00 -13.92
N GLY A 63 -14.79 13.47 -15.14
CA GLY A 63 -13.70 13.63 -16.13
C GLY A 63 -12.49 12.73 -15.86
N HIS A 64 -12.58 11.77 -14.94
CA HIS A 64 -11.53 10.79 -14.72
C HIS A 64 -11.49 9.78 -15.87
N PRO A 65 -10.32 9.49 -16.46
CA PRO A 65 -10.23 8.68 -17.68
C PRO A 65 -10.50 7.19 -17.45
N ASP A 66 -10.31 6.68 -16.21
CA ASP A 66 -10.47 5.26 -15.90
C ASP A 66 -11.07 5.05 -14.50
N MET A 67 -12.39 4.97 -14.38
CA MET A 67 -13.11 4.78 -13.13
C MET A 67 -13.44 3.30 -12.82
N ARG A 68 -12.60 2.37 -13.22
CA ARG A 68 -12.73 0.96 -12.81
C ARG A 68 -12.29 0.78 -11.35
N ARG A 69 -12.82 -0.29 -10.72
CA ARG A 69 -12.31 -0.71 -9.41
C ARG A 69 -10.80 -1.00 -9.46
N LEU A 70 -10.11 -0.84 -8.35
CA LEU A 70 -8.65 -0.98 -8.27
C LEU A 70 -8.22 -2.18 -7.41
N PHE A 71 -8.81 -2.33 -6.24
CA PHE A 71 -8.48 -3.37 -5.25
C PHE A 71 -9.57 -4.44 -5.12
N LEU A 72 -10.82 -4.05 -5.25
CA LEU A 72 -11.93 -4.98 -5.15
C LEU A 72 -12.23 -5.60 -6.52
N ARG A 73 -12.82 -6.78 -6.50
CA ARG A 73 -13.31 -7.41 -7.73
C ARG A 73 -14.36 -6.54 -8.41
N ASN A 74 -14.46 -6.63 -9.74
CA ASN A 74 -15.40 -5.83 -10.51
C ASN A 74 -16.87 -6.13 -10.14
N ASP A 75 -17.17 -7.35 -9.70
CA ASP A 75 -18.51 -7.78 -9.25
C ASP A 75 -18.77 -7.56 -7.76
N PHE A 76 -17.85 -6.92 -7.02
CA PHE A 76 -18.04 -6.63 -5.61
C PHE A 76 -19.19 -5.66 -5.38
N VAL A 77 -20.07 -6.00 -4.44
CA VAL A 77 -21.28 -5.21 -4.16
C VAL A 77 -21.03 -4.17 -3.07
N GLY A 78 -21.21 -2.88 -3.40
CA GLY A 78 -21.12 -1.77 -2.47
C GLY A 78 -19.70 -1.23 -2.26
N TYR A 79 -19.51 -0.48 -1.15
CA TYR A 79 -18.29 0.28 -0.84
C TYR A 79 -17.92 0.08 0.62
N PRO A 80 -16.94 -0.80 0.92
CA PRO A 80 -16.77 -1.38 2.26
C PRO A 80 -16.27 -0.43 3.33
N LEU A 81 -15.62 0.69 2.99
CA LEU A 81 -15.16 1.66 3.99
C LEU A 81 -16.21 2.73 4.35
N ARG A 82 -17.38 2.70 3.73
CA ARG A 82 -18.51 3.52 4.17
C ARG A 82 -19.04 3.02 5.51
N LYS A 83 -19.50 3.95 6.35
CA LYS A 83 -20.05 3.62 7.68
C LYS A 83 -21.44 2.95 7.60
N ASP A 84 -22.15 3.17 6.52
CA ASP A 84 -23.46 2.57 6.22
C ASP A 84 -23.35 1.21 5.48
N TYR A 85 -22.12 0.72 5.23
CA TYR A 85 -21.91 -0.56 4.55
C TYR A 85 -22.28 -1.74 5.47
N ASP A 86 -23.15 -2.61 4.96
CA ASP A 86 -23.57 -3.82 5.65
C ASP A 86 -22.53 -4.95 5.43
N MET A 87 -21.94 -5.41 6.52
CA MET A 87 -20.93 -6.48 6.53
C MET A 87 -21.54 -7.91 6.47
N ASP A 88 -22.84 -8.05 6.23
CA ASP A 88 -23.46 -9.37 6.12
C ASP A 88 -22.92 -10.14 4.89
N PRO A 89 -22.18 -11.24 5.09
CA PRO A 89 -21.60 -12.02 3.99
C PRO A 89 -22.66 -12.52 3.00
N ALA A 90 -23.87 -12.79 3.47
CA ALA A 90 -24.96 -13.28 2.60
C ALA A 90 -25.45 -12.22 1.59
N LYS A 91 -25.25 -10.94 1.90
CA LYS A 91 -25.60 -9.82 1.02
C LYS A 91 -24.47 -9.40 0.09
N ASN A 92 -23.24 -9.70 0.47
CA ASN A 92 -22.01 -9.25 -0.20
C ASN A 92 -21.28 -10.41 -0.88
N MET A 93 -22.00 -11.45 -1.29
CA MET A 93 -21.43 -12.53 -2.07
C MET A 93 -21.07 -12.08 -3.48
N TYR A 94 -19.93 -12.56 -3.97
CA TYR A 94 -19.58 -12.41 -5.37
C TYR A 94 -20.60 -13.12 -6.26
N THR A 95 -20.87 -12.56 -7.43
CA THR A 95 -21.87 -13.10 -8.36
C THR A 95 -21.31 -14.28 -9.17
N THR A 96 -19.99 -14.40 -9.27
CA THR A 96 -19.27 -15.46 -10.02
C THR A 96 -18.12 -16.01 -9.22
N GLU A 97 -17.65 -17.24 -9.54
CA GLU A 97 -16.46 -17.82 -8.94
C GLU A 97 -15.18 -17.05 -9.33
N ASP A 98 -15.09 -16.64 -10.59
CA ASP A 98 -13.99 -15.87 -11.13
C ASP A 98 -14.33 -14.37 -11.18
N ASP A 99 -13.30 -13.51 -11.11
CA ASP A 99 -13.49 -12.07 -11.32
C ASP A 99 -13.94 -11.79 -12.77
N ILE A 100 -14.84 -10.85 -12.91
CA ILE A 100 -15.30 -10.41 -14.23
C ILE A 100 -14.22 -9.53 -14.85
N GLU A 101 -13.63 -10.00 -15.95
CA GLU A 101 -12.72 -9.16 -16.73
C GLU A 101 -13.48 -8.03 -17.42
N VAL A 102 -12.98 -6.81 -17.25
CA VAL A 102 -13.58 -5.62 -17.84
C VAL A 102 -12.56 -4.97 -18.77
N ASP A 103 -12.89 -4.92 -20.05
CA ASP A 103 -12.10 -4.31 -21.13
C ASP A 103 -12.58 -2.89 -21.48
N THR A 104 -13.50 -2.37 -20.70
CA THR A 104 -14.07 -1.03 -20.85
C THR A 104 -13.91 -0.22 -19.57
N THR A 105 -13.82 1.10 -19.73
CA THR A 105 -13.90 2.06 -18.61
C THR A 105 -15.05 3.02 -18.83
N THR A 106 -15.49 3.67 -17.74
CA THR A 106 -16.59 4.65 -17.78
C THR A 106 -16.09 6.00 -17.28
N GLU A 107 -16.17 6.99 -18.15
CA GLU A 107 -15.96 8.39 -17.81
C GLU A 107 -17.31 9.01 -17.38
N TRP A 108 -17.32 9.65 -16.22
CA TRP A 108 -18.49 10.30 -15.67
C TRP A 108 -18.40 11.81 -15.82
N ASN A 109 -19.47 12.44 -16.33
CA ASN A 109 -19.55 13.89 -16.50
C ASN A 109 -20.95 14.39 -16.10
N LEU A 110 -21.08 15.71 -15.93
CA LEU A 110 -22.39 16.35 -15.79
C LEU A 110 -22.79 16.99 -17.12
N ASN A 111 -24.03 16.77 -17.54
CA ASN A 111 -24.60 17.47 -18.68
C ASN A 111 -24.97 18.93 -18.31
N ALA A 112 -25.48 19.70 -19.28
CA ALA A 112 -25.87 21.10 -19.09
C ALA A 112 -26.98 21.28 -18.03
N ASP A 113 -27.81 20.26 -17.81
CA ASP A 113 -28.89 20.25 -16.83
C ASP A 113 -28.42 19.80 -15.43
N GLY A 114 -27.10 19.47 -15.29
CA GLY A 114 -26.52 19.02 -14.04
C GLY A 114 -26.81 17.56 -13.69
N GLN A 115 -27.25 16.76 -14.64
CA GLN A 115 -27.48 15.32 -14.48
C GLN A 115 -26.20 14.55 -14.78
N LEU A 116 -26.01 13.41 -14.10
CA LEU A 116 -24.87 12.55 -14.29
C LEU A 116 -24.99 11.78 -15.61
N THR A 117 -23.95 11.86 -16.43
CA THR A 117 -23.82 11.13 -17.70
C THR A 117 -22.62 10.23 -17.67
N ALA A 118 -22.71 9.08 -18.34
CA ALA A 118 -21.65 8.09 -18.44
C ALA A 118 -21.28 7.86 -19.89
N THR A 119 -20.00 7.93 -20.20
CA THR A 119 -19.45 7.57 -21.52
C THR A 119 -18.52 6.39 -21.34
N THR A 120 -18.79 5.29 -22.05
CA THR A 120 -17.98 4.08 -21.97
C THR A 120 -16.92 4.08 -23.08
N HIS A 121 -15.69 3.80 -22.74
CA HIS A 121 -14.56 3.71 -23.64
C HIS A 121 -13.96 2.30 -23.58
N GLN A 122 -13.49 1.78 -24.74
CA GLN A 122 -12.67 0.57 -24.79
C GLN A 122 -11.27 0.88 -24.31
N LEU A 123 -10.67 0.00 -23.50
CA LEU A 123 -9.31 0.15 -23.01
C LEU A 123 -8.27 -0.18 -24.06
N PHE A 124 -8.61 -1.11 -24.95
CA PHE A 124 -7.75 -1.54 -26.06
C PHE A 124 -8.62 -1.98 -27.24
N THR A 125 -8.04 -2.01 -28.43
CA THR A 125 -8.70 -2.43 -29.66
C THR A 125 -8.36 -3.88 -29.99
N ASN A 126 -9.13 -4.52 -30.86
CA ASN A 126 -8.91 -5.90 -31.30
C ASN A 126 -7.60 -6.11 -32.07
N ASP A 127 -6.97 -5.05 -32.57
CA ASP A 127 -5.71 -5.10 -33.32
C ASP A 127 -4.48 -4.96 -32.42
N GLN A 128 -4.66 -4.60 -31.14
CA GLN A 128 -3.59 -4.49 -30.17
C GLN A 128 -3.29 -5.83 -29.51
N PHE A 129 -2.00 -6.09 -29.28
CA PHE A 129 -1.57 -7.29 -28.59
C PHE A 129 -1.55 -7.05 -27.07
N VAL A 130 -2.41 -7.74 -26.34
CA VAL A 130 -2.55 -7.60 -24.90
C VAL A 130 -1.92 -8.79 -24.19
N VAL A 131 -0.97 -8.52 -23.29
CA VAL A 131 -0.25 -9.54 -22.50
C VAL A 131 -0.50 -9.30 -21.01
N ASN A 132 -0.80 -10.38 -20.28
CA ASN A 132 -0.87 -10.35 -18.83
C ASN A 132 0.48 -10.77 -18.22
N ILE A 133 1.09 -9.88 -17.45
CA ILE A 133 2.28 -10.15 -16.65
C ILE A 133 1.80 -10.31 -15.20
N GLY A 134 1.89 -11.51 -14.65
CA GLY A 134 1.31 -11.86 -13.36
C GLY A 134 -0.12 -12.41 -13.49
N PRO A 135 -0.83 -12.67 -12.36
CA PRO A 135 -0.50 -12.28 -10.96
C PRO A 135 0.68 -13.02 -10.33
N GLN A 136 1.04 -14.19 -10.81
CA GLN A 136 2.22 -14.93 -10.37
C GLN A 136 3.28 -14.91 -11.49
N HIS A 137 4.26 -14.01 -11.35
CA HIS A 137 5.34 -13.84 -12.30
C HIS A 137 6.64 -13.48 -11.58
N PRO A 138 7.80 -14.08 -11.95
CA PRO A 138 9.08 -13.80 -11.28
C PRO A 138 9.46 -12.33 -11.24
N SER A 139 9.21 -11.58 -12.30
CA SER A 139 9.60 -10.16 -12.41
C SER A 139 8.79 -9.19 -11.55
N THR A 140 7.65 -9.61 -11.00
CA THR A 140 6.83 -8.77 -10.11
C THR A 140 7.18 -8.94 -8.64
N HIS A 141 8.00 -9.94 -8.28
CA HIS A 141 8.41 -10.28 -6.91
C HIS A 141 7.26 -10.39 -5.90
N GLY A 142 6.05 -10.63 -6.37
CA GLY A 142 4.85 -10.70 -5.54
C GLY A 142 3.62 -11.01 -6.39
N VAL A 143 2.46 -10.57 -5.91
CA VAL A 143 1.18 -10.86 -6.58
C VAL A 143 0.62 -9.56 -7.18
N LEU A 144 1.10 -9.24 -8.37
CA LEU A 144 0.69 -8.09 -9.15
C LEU A 144 0.41 -8.54 -10.59
N ARG A 145 -0.76 -8.20 -11.13
CA ARG A 145 -1.08 -8.39 -12.55
C ARG A 145 -0.96 -7.06 -13.28
N LEU A 146 -0.16 -7.05 -14.33
CA LEU A 146 -0.05 -5.94 -15.26
C LEU A 146 -0.64 -6.38 -16.60
N GLN A 147 -1.79 -5.82 -16.98
CA GLN A 147 -2.34 -5.99 -18.31
C GLN A 147 -1.66 -4.97 -19.23
N THR A 148 -0.78 -5.46 -20.08
CA THR A 148 0.13 -4.64 -20.89
C THR A 148 -0.31 -4.67 -22.34
N VAL A 149 -0.54 -3.50 -22.92
CA VAL A 149 -0.86 -3.34 -24.36
C VAL A 149 0.42 -3.05 -25.10
N LEU A 150 0.71 -3.87 -26.12
CA LEU A 150 1.94 -3.85 -26.89
C LEU A 150 1.66 -3.49 -28.36
N ASP A 151 2.55 -2.68 -28.94
CA ASP A 151 2.76 -2.53 -30.37
C ASP A 151 4.13 -3.13 -30.72
N GLY A 152 4.13 -4.38 -31.21
CA GLY A 152 5.34 -5.18 -31.33
C GLY A 152 6.02 -5.42 -29.97
N GLU A 153 7.24 -4.91 -29.80
CA GLU A 153 7.97 -4.96 -28.52
C GLU A 153 7.82 -3.68 -27.66
N LYS A 154 7.11 -2.69 -28.18
CA LYS A 154 6.92 -1.42 -27.49
C LYS A 154 5.67 -1.48 -26.60
N VAL A 155 5.85 -1.09 -25.33
CA VAL A 155 4.73 -0.92 -24.40
C VAL A 155 4.00 0.38 -24.73
N GLU A 156 2.70 0.32 -25.03
CA GLU A 156 1.86 1.49 -25.26
C GLU A 156 1.14 1.90 -23.97
N HIS A 157 0.49 0.93 -23.30
CA HIS A 157 -0.25 1.14 -22.07
C HIS A 157 -0.04 0.00 -21.10
N ILE A 158 -0.13 0.30 -19.79
CA ILE A 158 -0.13 -0.67 -18.71
C ILE A 158 -1.32 -0.38 -17.81
N TYR A 159 -2.17 -1.39 -17.62
CA TYR A 159 -3.28 -1.35 -16.68
C TYR A 159 -2.94 -2.24 -15.49
N PRO A 160 -2.60 -1.68 -14.32
CA PRO A 160 -2.32 -2.45 -13.12
C PRO A 160 -3.62 -2.99 -12.52
N HIS A 161 -3.61 -4.27 -12.17
CA HIS A 161 -4.66 -4.92 -11.39
C HIS A 161 -4.08 -5.25 -10.02
N LEU A 162 -4.44 -4.45 -9.05
CA LEU A 162 -4.07 -4.60 -7.64
C LEU A 162 -5.10 -5.50 -6.95
N GLY A 163 -4.96 -5.69 -5.65
CA GLY A 163 -6.00 -6.35 -4.87
C GLY A 163 -5.82 -7.84 -4.64
N TYR A 164 -4.96 -8.55 -5.36
CA TYR A 164 -4.73 -9.98 -5.11
C TYR A 164 -4.28 -10.32 -3.68
N ILE A 165 -3.64 -9.36 -3.02
CA ILE A 165 -3.25 -9.46 -1.60
C ILE A 165 -4.06 -8.52 -0.70
N HIS A 166 -5.11 -7.91 -1.20
CA HIS A 166 -6.00 -7.06 -0.40
C HIS A 166 -6.77 -7.92 0.61
N ARG A 167 -6.74 -7.53 1.89
CA ARG A 167 -7.31 -8.29 2.99
C ARG A 167 -8.30 -7.49 3.83
N GLY A 168 -8.69 -6.30 3.39
CA GLY A 168 -9.61 -5.43 4.11
C GLY A 168 -9.07 -4.95 5.46
N ILE A 169 -7.75 -4.67 5.54
CA ILE A 169 -7.07 -4.28 6.79
C ILE A 169 -7.71 -3.07 7.42
N GLU A 170 -8.07 -2.04 6.64
CA GLU A 170 -8.71 -0.81 7.10
C GLU A 170 -10.05 -1.12 7.76
N LYS A 171 -10.84 -2.00 7.17
CA LYS A 171 -12.13 -2.40 7.72
C LYS A 171 -11.98 -3.23 8.99
N MET A 172 -10.99 -4.12 9.04
CA MET A 172 -10.67 -4.86 10.27
C MET A 172 -10.22 -3.94 11.40
N CYS A 173 -9.45 -2.89 11.10
CA CYS A 173 -9.03 -1.90 12.11
C CYS A 173 -10.21 -1.18 12.79
N GLU A 174 -11.34 -1.02 12.10
CA GLU A 174 -12.54 -0.45 12.73
C GLU A 174 -13.14 -1.34 13.83
N SER A 175 -12.88 -2.64 13.78
CA SER A 175 -13.41 -3.64 14.72
C SER A 175 -12.42 -4.02 15.83
N TYR A 176 -11.16 -3.64 15.70
CA TYR A 176 -10.08 -4.01 16.62
C TYR A 176 -9.74 -2.86 17.57
N THR A 177 -9.21 -3.23 18.73
CA THR A 177 -8.56 -2.26 19.64
C THR A 177 -7.19 -1.88 19.10
N TYR A 178 -6.66 -0.71 19.46
CA TYR A 178 -5.34 -0.25 19.02
C TYR A 178 -4.21 -1.29 19.22
N PRO A 179 -4.09 -1.99 20.38
CA PRO A 179 -3.09 -3.04 20.51
C PRO A 179 -3.27 -4.21 19.55
N GLN A 180 -4.50 -4.55 19.17
CA GLN A 180 -4.77 -5.62 18.19
C GLN A 180 -4.40 -5.22 16.77
N THR A 181 -4.56 -3.94 16.41
CA THR A 181 -4.19 -3.45 15.06
C THR A 181 -2.68 -3.52 14.80
N LEU A 182 -1.84 -3.53 15.84
CA LEU A 182 -0.39 -3.65 15.70
C LEU A 182 0.02 -4.94 14.96
N ALA A 183 -0.75 -6.02 15.10
CA ALA A 183 -0.46 -7.27 14.39
C ALA A 183 -0.70 -7.16 12.88
N LEU A 184 -1.55 -6.23 12.43
CA LEU A 184 -1.82 -6.01 11.01
C LEU A 184 -0.70 -5.22 10.34
N THR A 185 -0.14 -4.22 11.03
CA THR A 185 0.88 -3.33 10.48
C THR A 185 2.17 -4.06 10.11
N ASP A 186 2.62 -5.01 10.91
CA ASP A 186 3.81 -5.82 10.61
C ASP A 186 3.69 -6.57 9.28
N ARG A 187 2.47 -6.88 8.85
CA ARG A 187 2.16 -7.69 7.67
C ARG A 187 1.77 -6.90 6.43
N MET A 188 1.78 -5.56 6.51
CA MET A 188 1.52 -4.69 5.37
C MET A 188 2.71 -4.75 4.40
N ASN A 189 3.90 -4.48 4.90
CA ASN A 189 5.15 -4.70 4.20
C ASN A 189 6.10 -5.47 5.11
N TYR A 190 6.16 -6.77 4.93
CA TYR A 190 6.93 -7.65 5.80
C TYR A 190 8.46 -7.45 5.72
N LEU A 191 8.97 -6.70 4.73
CA LEU A 191 10.38 -6.33 4.64
C LEU A 191 10.75 -5.10 5.47
N SER A 192 9.75 -4.38 5.99
CA SER A 192 9.90 -3.23 6.89
C SER A 192 8.89 -3.27 8.03
N ALA A 193 8.65 -4.47 8.55
CA ALA A 193 7.63 -4.74 9.56
C ALA A 193 7.75 -3.84 10.79
N MET A 194 8.96 -3.66 11.32
CA MET A 194 9.20 -2.80 12.49
C MET A 194 8.88 -1.34 12.22
N MET A 195 9.27 -0.81 11.05
CA MET A 195 9.01 0.59 10.70
C MET A 195 7.51 0.89 10.58
N HIS A 196 6.73 -0.02 9.96
CA HIS A 196 5.29 0.12 9.86
C HIS A 196 4.62 0.11 11.24
N ARG A 197 5.06 -0.79 12.11
CA ARG A 197 4.59 -0.82 13.49
C ARG A 197 5.03 0.44 14.26
N HIS A 198 6.27 0.90 14.09
CA HIS A 198 6.79 2.10 14.73
C HIS A 198 5.93 3.33 14.37
N ALA A 199 5.57 3.48 13.10
CA ALA A 199 4.71 4.57 12.66
C ALA A 199 3.36 4.58 13.39
N LEU A 200 2.68 3.42 13.48
CA LEU A 200 1.39 3.35 14.19
C LEU A 200 1.55 3.56 15.70
N VAL A 201 2.54 2.92 16.32
CA VAL A 201 2.80 3.05 17.76
C VAL A 201 3.13 4.50 18.09
N GLY A 202 3.97 5.17 17.31
CA GLY A 202 4.33 6.56 17.49
C GLY A 202 3.14 7.53 17.43
N VAL A 203 2.25 7.33 16.46
CA VAL A 203 1.01 8.12 16.35
C VAL A 203 0.11 7.93 17.58
N ILE A 204 -0.02 6.70 18.07
CA ILE A 204 -0.83 6.41 19.26
C ILE A 204 -0.18 7.05 20.51
N GLU A 205 1.13 6.92 20.67
CA GLU A 205 1.89 7.50 21.79
C GLU A 205 1.78 9.02 21.81
N GLU A 206 1.93 9.68 20.66
CA GLU A 206 1.74 11.12 20.53
C GLU A 206 0.32 11.55 20.89
N ALA A 207 -0.69 10.85 20.35
CA ALA A 207 -2.10 11.14 20.64
C ALA A 207 -2.48 10.96 22.11
N MET A 208 -1.81 10.03 22.81
CA MET A 208 -2.04 9.74 24.23
C MET A 208 -1.12 10.54 25.15
N GLY A 209 -0.15 11.29 24.63
CA GLY A 209 0.84 12.01 25.42
C GLY A 209 1.79 11.10 26.21
N ILE A 210 2.12 9.92 25.67
CA ILE A 210 3.02 8.96 26.31
C ILE A 210 4.47 9.37 26.04
N GLU A 211 5.22 9.68 27.08
CA GLU A 211 6.63 9.97 27.01
C GLU A 211 7.46 8.67 27.11
N LEU A 212 8.40 8.50 26.17
CA LEU A 212 9.31 7.37 26.14
C LEU A 212 10.67 7.74 26.76
N SER A 213 11.32 6.77 27.39
CA SER A 213 12.71 6.94 27.80
C SER A 213 13.64 7.02 26.60
N GLU A 214 14.75 7.79 26.73
CA GLU A 214 15.77 7.89 25.68
C GLU A 214 16.29 6.51 25.26
N ARG A 215 16.41 5.57 26.20
CA ARG A 215 16.87 4.20 25.92
C ARG A 215 15.95 3.49 24.92
N ILE A 216 14.62 3.61 25.08
CA ILE A 216 13.63 3.01 24.17
C ILE A 216 13.76 3.64 22.78
N LEU A 217 13.90 4.97 22.70
CA LEU A 217 14.07 5.68 21.43
C LEU A 217 15.32 5.23 20.69
N TYR A 218 16.45 5.09 21.37
CA TYR A 218 17.69 4.58 20.76
C TYR A 218 17.54 3.14 20.29
N ILE A 219 16.92 2.26 21.07
CA ILE A 219 16.71 0.85 20.67
C ILE A 219 15.83 0.80 19.41
N ARG A 220 14.71 1.53 19.39
CA ARG A 220 13.84 1.59 18.21
C ARG A 220 14.59 2.10 16.99
N THR A 221 15.36 3.17 17.12
CA THR A 221 16.15 3.73 16.00
C THR A 221 17.16 2.71 15.47
N ILE A 222 17.90 2.01 16.35
CA ILE A 222 18.87 0.99 15.93
C ILE A 222 18.16 -0.15 15.20
N MET A 223 17.03 -0.62 15.70
CA MET A 223 16.27 -1.71 15.10
C MET A 223 15.65 -1.30 13.76
N ASP A 224 15.16 -0.09 13.62
CA ASP A 224 14.65 0.44 12.35
C ASP A 224 15.77 0.51 11.30
N GLU A 225 16.98 0.95 11.68
CA GLU A 225 18.10 1.01 10.75
C GLU A 225 18.63 -0.40 10.38
N LEU A 226 18.62 -1.35 11.31
CA LEU A 226 18.89 -2.75 10.99
C LEU A 226 17.88 -3.32 9.99
N GLN A 227 16.58 -3.04 10.19
CA GLN A 227 15.52 -3.43 9.25
C GLN A 227 15.71 -2.74 7.89
N ARG A 228 16.16 -1.49 7.87
CA ARG A 228 16.45 -0.77 6.62
C ARG A 228 17.59 -1.42 5.86
N ILE A 229 18.66 -1.79 6.55
CA ILE A 229 19.80 -2.52 5.95
C ILE A 229 19.33 -3.87 5.40
N ASP A 230 18.53 -4.61 6.17
CA ASP A 230 17.93 -5.88 5.76
C ASP A 230 17.14 -5.75 4.45
N ASN A 231 16.27 -4.74 4.37
CA ASN A 231 15.46 -4.44 3.20
C ASN A 231 16.33 -4.05 1.98
N HIS A 232 17.33 -3.18 2.18
CA HIS A 232 18.20 -2.75 1.09
C HIS A 232 19.06 -3.91 0.54
N LEU A 233 19.55 -4.81 1.39
CA LEU A 233 20.25 -6.02 0.95
C LEU A 233 19.34 -6.91 0.09
N LEU A 234 18.09 -7.09 0.49
CA LEU A 234 17.14 -7.84 -0.32
C LEU A 234 16.83 -7.13 -1.65
N TYR A 235 16.56 -5.81 -1.61
CA TYR A 235 16.26 -5.04 -2.80
C TYR A 235 17.39 -5.12 -3.84
N THR A 236 18.63 -4.84 -3.43
CA THR A 236 19.80 -4.90 -4.32
C THR A 236 20.06 -6.31 -4.85
N SER A 237 19.81 -7.32 -4.03
CA SER A 237 19.90 -8.73 -4.42
C SER A 237 18.90 -9.10 -5.51
N CYS A 238 17.66 -8.71 -5.36
CA CYS A 238 16.60 -8.94 -6.35
C CYS A 238 16.89 -8.18 -7.66
N CYS A 239 17.30 -6.91 -7.58
CA CYS A 239 17.71 -6.15 -8.77
C CYS A 239 18.89 -6.82 -9.51
N ALA A 240 19.87 -7.34 -8.79
CA ALA A 240 20.99 -8.06 -9.40
C ALA A 240 20.51 -9.34 -10.13
N GLN A 241 19.59 -10.07 -9.52
CA GLN A 241 18.97 -11.25 -10.16
C GLN A 241 18.24 -10.89 -11.44
N ASP A 242 17.44 -9.82 -11.43
CA ASP A 242 16.68 -9.37 -12.61
C ASP A 242 17.60 -8.97 -13.77
N LEU A 243 18.80 -8.47 -13.46
CA LEU A 243 19.86 -8.19 -14.41
C LEU A 243 20.69 -9.43 -14.80
N GLY A 244 20.32 -10.62 -14.31
CA GLY A 244 20.99 -11.89 -14.61
C GLY A 244 22.19 -12.23 -13.72
N ALA A 245 22.47 -11.44 -12.66
CA ALA A 245 23.60 -11.64 -11.75
C ALA A 245 23.22 -12.49 -10.53
N LEU A 246 22.89 -13.76 -10.73
CA LEU A 246 22.45 -14.70 -9.69
C LEU A 246 23.48 -14.80 -8.53
N THR A 247 24.78 -14.81 -8.82
CA THR A 247 25.83 -14.88 -7.78
C THR A 247 25.80 -13.67 -6.86
N ALA A 248 25.58 -12.48 -7.40
CA ALA A 248 25.45 -11.25 -6.59
C ALA A 248 24.23 -11.32 -5.67
N MET A 249 23.10 -11.85 -6.17
CA MET A 249 21.91 -12.12 -5.37
C MET A 249 22.22 -13.04 -4.19
N LEU A 250 22.91 -14.14 -4.42
CA LEU A 250 23.28 -15.09 -3.36
C LEU A 250 24.19 -14.47 -2.28
N TYR A 251 25.12 -13.59 -2.67
CA TYR A 251 25.95 -12.88 -1.71
C TYR A 251 25.14 -11.91 -0.85
N GLY A 252 24.24 -11.13 -1.45
CA GLY A 252 23.39 -10.24 -0.69
C GLY A 252 22.46 -10.98 0.28
N MET A 253 21.92 -12.13 -0.12
CA MET A 253 21.12 -12.99 0.76
C MET A 253 21.94 -13.57 1.92
N ARG A 254 23.18 -13.96 1.67
CA ARG A 254 24.11 -14.40 2.72
C ARG A 254 24.36 -13.30 3.74
N ASP A 255 24.60 -12.08 3.27
CA ASP A 255 24.91 -10.95 4.14
C ASP A 255 23.66 -10.50 4.92
N ARG A 256 22.49 -10.62 4.32
CA ARG A 256 21.20 -10.43 4.96
C ARG A 256 20.99 -11.37 6.16
N GLU A 257 21.40 -12.64 6.06
CA GLU A 257 21.30 -13.60 7.16
C GLU A 257 21.98 -13.12 8.45
N HIS A 258 23.09 -12.40 8.33
CA HIS A 258 23.77 -11.84 9.51
C HIS A 258 22.95 -10.75 10.20
N VAL A 259 22.19 -9.94 9.43
CA VAL A 259 21.30 -8.94 10.00
C VAL A 259 20.13 -9.63 10.71
N LEU A 260 19.51 -10.60 10.04
CA LEU A 260 18.39 -11.36 10.60
C LEU A 260 18.74 -12.07 11.91
N ASN A 261 19.97 -12.63 12.03
CA ASN A 261 20.42 -13.27 13.26
C ASN A 261 20.48 -12.30 14.44
N VAL A 262 21.01 -11.08 14.25
CA VAL A 262 21.06 -10.05 15.29
C VAL A 262 19.66 -9.60 15.72
N MET A 263 18.73 -9.50 14.76
CA MET A 263 17.34 -9.14 15.05
C MET A 263 16.62 -10.27 15.79
N GLU A 264 16.82 -11.52 15.37
CA GLU A 264 16.21 -12.69 15.99
C GLU A 264 16.66 -12.90 17.44
N GLU A 265 17.94 -12.73 17.74
CA GLU A 265 18.48 -12.84 19.11
C GLU A 265 17.75 -11.93 20.10
N THR A 266 17.30 -10.75 19.65
CA THR A 266 16.61 -9.77 20.52
C THR A 266 15.11 -9.89 20.47
N THR A 267 14.53 -10.13 19.29
CA THR A 267 13.07 -10.06 19.08
C THR A 267 12.39 -11.41 19.01
N GLY A 268 13.16 -12.48 18.80
CA GLY A 268 12.63 -13.84 18.53
C GLY A 268 12.08 -14.00 17.12
N GLY A 269 12.07 -12.96 16.28
CA GLY A 269 11.51 -12.96 14.93
C GLY A 269 12.53 -12.59 13.87
N ARG A 270 12.47 -13.26 12.72
CA ARG A 270 13.36 -12.98 11.57
C ARG A 270 12.72 -12.06 10.54
N LEU A 271 11.40 -12.09 10.41
CA LEU A 271 10.67 -11.36 9.38
C LEU A 271 9.59 -10.44 9.98
N ILE A 272 8.76 -11.00 10.87
CA ILE A 272 7.67 -10.29 11.55
C ILE A 272 8.00 -10.30 13.04
N GLN A 273 8.69 -9.26 13.50
CA GLN A 273 9.31 -9.25 14.83
C GLN A 273 8.31 -8.95 15.95
N ASN A 274 7.23 -8.23 15.67
CA ASN A 274 6.18 -7.90 16.65
C ASN A 274 6.73 -7.26 17.94
N TYR A 275 7.79 -6.47 17.84
CA TYR A 275 8.63 -6.07 18.96
C TYR A 275 8.20 -4.76 19.63
N TYR A 276 7.78 -3.74 18.85
CA TYR A 276 7.35 -2.47 19.43
C TYR A 276 5.97 -2.57 20.04
N ARG A 277 5.81 -1.99 21.21
CA ARG A 277 4.54 -1.88 21.97
C ARG A 277 4.24 -0.42 22.26
N ILE A 278 2.98 -0.10 22.45
CA ILE A 278 2.58 1.23 22.90
C ILE A 278 3.20 1.49 24.28
N GLY A 279 4.01 2.53 24.41
CA GLY A 279 4.73 2.88 25.62
C GLY A 279 6.07 2.17 25.81
N GLY A 280 6.53 1.32 24.84
CA GLY A 280 7.79 0.62 25.04
C GLY A 280 8.13 -0.44 24.00
N LEU A 281 8.74 -1.50 24.47
CA LEU A 281 9.17 -2.69 23.73
C LEU A 281 8.53 -3.92 24.35
N GLN A 282 8.52 -5.04 23.61
CA GLN A 282 8.00 -6.30 24.12
C GLN A 282 8.87 -6.85 25.24
N ASP A 283 10.17 -6.88 24.99
CA ASP A 283 11.21 -7.36 25.90
C ASP A 283 12.43 -6.45 25.81
N ASP A 284 13.37 -6.56 26.75
CA ASP A 284 14.63 -5.86 26.67
C ASP A 284 15.54 -6.47 25.59
N ILE A 285 16.58 -5.72 25.18
CA ILE A 285 17.55 -6.21 24.21
C ILE A 285 18.38 -7.36 24.79
N ASP A 286 18.80 -8.28 23.91
CA ASP A 286 19.77 -9.32 24.27
C ASP A 286 21.06 -8.68 24.87
N PRO A 287 21.66 -9.26 25.91
CA PRO A 287 22.89 -8.72 26.52
C PRO A 287 24.04 -8.48 25.52
N ASN A 288 24.11 -9.26 24.46
CA ASN A 288 25.13 -9.15 23.42
C ASN A 288 24.71 -8.25 22.23
N PHE A 289 23.48 -7.74 22.21
CA PHE A 289 22.94 -7.00 21.09
C PHE A 289 23.85 -5.87 20.59
N VAL A 290 24.33 -5.03 21.50
CA VAL A 290 25.21 -3.90 21.16
C VAL A 290 26.53 -4.38 20.55
N GLU A 291 27.12 -5.45 21.10
CA GLU A 291 28.39 -6.01 20.59
C GLU A 291 28.16 -6.66 19.23
N ASN A 292 27.11 -7.47 19.08
CA ASN A 292 26.76 -8.15 17.83
C ASN A 292 26.41 -7.15 16.72
N THR A 293 25.67 -6.09 17.03
CA THR A 293 25.38 -4.99 16.08
C THR A 293 26.67 -4.28 15.63
N LYS A 294 27.60 -3.99 16.53
CA LYS A 294 28.90 -3.39 16.16
C LYS A 294 29.74 -4.31 15.28
N LYS A 295 29.75 -5.61 15.57
CA LYS A 295 30.44 -6.62 14.73
C LYS A 295 29.78 -6.69 13.34
N LEU A 296 28.47 -6.69 13.28
CA LEU A 296 27.68 -6.67 12.03
C LEU A 296 28.03 -5.44 11.19
N CYS A 297 27.97 -4.25 11.76
CA CYS A 297 28.32 -3.00 11.06
C CYS A 297 29.76 -3.02 10.51
N LYS A 298 30.70 -3.57 11.29
CA LYS A 298 32.10 -3.72 10.85
C LYS A 298 32.24 -4.72 9.70
N TYR A 299 31.43 -5.79 9.71
CA TYR A 299 31.40 -6.81 8.66
C TYR A 299 30.81 -6.26 7.37
N LEU A 300 29.66 -5.58 7.43
CA LEU A 300 28.93 -5.09 6.25
C LEU A 300 29.59 -3.89 5.57
N ARG A 301 30.26 -2.98 6.34
CA ARG A 301 30.85 -1.74 5.79
C ARG A 301 31.72 -1.91 4.55
N PRO A 302 32.60 -2.92 4.42
CA PRO A 302 33.41 -3.11 3.20
C PRO A 302 32.63 -3.76 2.04
N MET A 303 31.39 -4.19 2.25
CA MET A 303 30.59 -4.92 1.26
C MET A 303 29.50 -4.04 0.62
N ILE A 304 29.23 -2.89 1.19
CA ILE A 304 28.35 -1.83 0.68
C ILE A 304 29.20 -0.75 0.03
#